data_f36737e139257f07538e49ad7c8acce0
#
_entry.id   f36737e139257f07538e49ad7c8acce0
#
_cell.length_a   1.000
_cell.length_b   1.000
_cell.length_c   1.000
_cell.angle_alpha   90.00
_cell.angle_beta   90.00
_cell.angle_gamma   90.00
#
_symmetry.space_group_name_H-M   'P 1'
#
loop_
_entity.id
_entity.type
_entity.pdbx_description
1 polymer ?
#
loop_
_entity_poly.entity_id
_entity_poly.type
_entity_poly.pdbx_seq_one_letter_code
_entity_poly.pdbx_strand_id
1 'polypeptide(L)' 'GIGQRLLNKVVAVAKQWQAERLLLEVRAGNQRAIALYQQAGFGEDGRRKEYYPAVKGTTGREDALLMSLPLA' A
#
# COMPACT_ATOMS: atom_id res chain seq x y z
N GLY A 1 15.19 3.18 6.38
CA GLY A 1 14.55 2.76 7.60
C GLY A 1 14.09 1.31 7.58
N ILE A 2 13.54 0.84 8.66
CA ILE A 2 13.09 -0.55 8.81
C ILE A 2 11.97 -0.87 7.82
N GLY A 3 11.03 0.05 7.63
CA GLY A 3 9.93 -0.15 6.69
C GLY A 3 10.39 -0.30 5.25
N GLN A 4 11.38 0.49 4.84
CA GLN A 4 11.96 0.42 3.51
C GLN A 4 12.65 -0.93 3.28
N ARG A 5 13.40 -1.41 4.25
CA ARG A 5 14.09 -2.69 4.15
C ARG A 5 13.11 -3.85 4.05
N LEU A 6 12.05 -3.81 4.85
CA LEU A 6 11.03 -4.84 4.82
C LEU A 6 10.33 -4.87 3.47
N LEU A 7 9.98 -3.71 2.95
CA LEU A 7 9.32 -3.59 1.66
C LEU A 7 10.22 -4.10 0.53
N ASN A 8 11.51 -3.74 0.54
CA ASN A 8 12.46 -4.22 -0.45
C ASN A 8 12.56 -5.74 -0.44
N LYS A 9 12.53 -6.34 0.74
CA LYS A 9 12.58 -7.80 0.89
C LYS A 9 11.33 -8.45 0.32
N VAL A 10 10.16 -7.89 0.59
CA VAL A 10 8.90 -8.39 0.06
C VAL A 10 8.89 -8.33 -1.45
N VAL A 11 9.35 -7.22 -2.03
CA VAL A 11 9.44 -7.06 -3.49
C VAL A 11 10.38 -8.12 -4.09
N ALA A 12 11.54 -8.33 -3.46
CA ALA A 12 12.51 -9.31 -3.94
C ALA A 12 11.93 -10.73 -3.92
N VAL A 13 11.22 -11.09 -2.86
CA VAL A 13 10.56 -12.40 -2.75
C VAL A 13 9.49 -12.55 -3.83
N ALA A 14 8.67 -11.51 -4.05
CA ALA A 14 7.63 -11.54 -5.07
C ALA A 14 8.22 -11.76 -6.46
N LYS A 15 9.33 -11.10 -6.78
CA LYS A 15 10.03 -11.29 -8.05
C LYS A 15 10.55 -12.73 -8.20
N GLN A 16 11.09 -13.29 -7.12
CA GLN A 16 11.61 -14.64 -7.11
C GLN A 16 10.50 -15.66 -7.37
N TRP A 17 9.28 -15.36 -6.94
CA TRP A 17 8.10 -16.20 -7.18
C TRP A 17 7.45 -15.93 -8.53
N GLN A 18 8.08 -15.09 -9.36
CA GLN A 18 7.61 -14.73 -10.70
C GLN A 18 6.24 -14.04 -10.69
N ALA A 19 5.95 -13.32 -9.65
CA ALA A 19 4.74 -12.51 -9.59
C ALA A 19 4.82 -11.39 -10.63
N GLU A 20 3.72 -11.12 -11.31
CA GLU A 20 3.67 -10.06 -12.31
C GLU A 20 3.48 -8.69 -11.65
N ARG A 21 2.83 -8.68 -10.51
CA ARG A 21 2.42 -7.45 -9.84
C ARG A 21 2.29 -7.70 -8.35
N LEU A 22 2.64 -6.71 -7.57
CA LEU A 22 2.45 -6.72 -6.13
C LEU A 22 1.34 -5.72 -5.78
N LEU A 23 0.30 -6.19 -5.10
CA LEU A 23 -0.86 -5.38 -4.74
C LEU A 23 -0.90 -5.14 -3.24
N LEU A 24 -1.34 -3.96 -2.84
CA LEU A 24 -1.55 -3.67 -1.42
C LEU A 24 -2.69 -2.69 -1.22
N GLU A 25 -3.19 -2.64 0.00
CA GLU A 25 -4.17 -1.66 0.44
C GLU A 25 -3.58 -0.88 1.61
N VAL A 26 -3.86 0.42 1.66
CA VAL A 26 -3.39 1.29 2.72
C VAL A 26 -4.50 2.28 3.07
N ARG A 27 -4.59 2.67 4.33
CA ARG A 27 -5.55 3.70 4.75
C ARG A 27 -5.22 5.01 4.07
N ALA A 28 -6.23 5.66 3.49
CA ALA A 28 -6.04 6.89 2.74
C ALA A 28 -5.41 8.00 3.59
N GLY A 29 -5.65 8.00 4.89
CA GLY A 29 -5.06 8.97 5.81
C GLY A 29 -3.62 8.66 6.21
N ASN A 30 -3.11 7.50 5.89
CA ASN A 30 -1.75 7.10 6.28
C ASN A 30 -0.73 7.61 5.27
N GLN A 31 -0.47 8.91 5.29
CA GLN A 31 0.39 9.56 4.31
C GLN A 31 1.83 9.05 4.35
N ARG A 32 2.32 8.66 5.54
CA ARG A 32 3.67 8.14 5.68
C ARG A 32 3.83 6.82 4.92
N ALA A 33 2.88 5.90 5.05
CA ALA A 33 2.92 4.63 4.35
C ALA A 33 2.76 4.83 2.84
N ILE A 34 1.85 5.72 2.44
CA ILE A 34 1.64 6.02 1.02
C ILE A 34 2.93 6.55 0.40
N ALA A 35 3.60 7.49 1.07
CA ALA A 35 4.86 8.03 0.58
C ALA A 35 5.94 6.95 0.46
N LEU A 36 6.02 6.05 1.43
CA LEU A 36 6.96 4.94 1.40
C LEU A 36 6.74 4.05 0.17
N TYR A 37 5.49 3.70 -0.09
CA TYR A 37 5.15 2.85 -1.24
C TYR A 37 5.39 3.57 -2.56
N GLN A 38 5.06 4.86 -2.65
CA GLN A 38 5.33 5.66 -3.85
C GLN A 38 6.82 5.74 -4.15
N GLN A 39 7.65 5.91 -3.12
CA GLN A 39 9.10 5.92 -3.29
C GLN A 39 9.64 4.58 -3.78
N ALA A 40 8.96 3.50 -3.44
CA ALA A 40 9.33 2.16 -3.89
C ALA A 40 8.84 1.86 -5.30
N GLY A 41 8.05 2.75 -5.90
CA GLY A 41 7.56 2.58 -7.26
C GLY A 41 6.10 2.19 -7.38
N PHE A 42 5.38 2.06 -6.25
CA PHE A 42 3.95 1.76 -6.29
C PHE A 42 3.15 2.93 -6.83
N GLY A 43 2.18 2.63 -7.68
CA GLY A 43 1.22 3.59 -8.16
C GLY A 43 -0.16 3.36 -7.56
N GLU A 44 -0.99 4.39 -7.58
CA GLU A 44 -2.38 4.30 -7.13
C GLU A 44 -3.23 3.69 -8.23
N ASP A 45 -3.92 2.59 -7.92
CA ASP A 45 -4.83 1.94 -8.87
C ASP A 45 -6.27 2.37 -8.66
N GLY A 46 -6.65 2.68 -7.42
CA GLY A 46 -8.02 3.04 -7.12
C GLY A 46 -8.21 3.25 -5.64
N ARG A 47 -9.46 3.43 -5.26
CA ARG A 47 -9.82 3.73 -3.88
C ARG A 47 -11.13 3.03 -3.54
N ARG A 48 -11.15 2.33 -2.40
CA ARG A 48 -12.39 1.81 -1.82
C ARG A 48 -12.88 2.80 -0.78
N LYS A 49 -14.03 3.38 -1.02
CA LYS A 49 -14.60 4.37 -0.10
C LYS A 49 -15.13 3.68 1.14
N GLU A 50 -14.91 4.31 2.28
CA GLU A 50 -15.48 3.88 3.57
C GLU A 50 -15.18 2.43 3.91
N TYR A 51 -13.99 1.97 3.51
CA TYR A 51 -13.61 0.57 3.68
C TYR A 51 -13.20 0.23 5.11
N TYR A 52 -12.35 1.07 5.71
CA TYR A 52 -11.89 0.83 7.07
C TYR A 52 -12.85 1.45 8.08
N PRO A 53 -13.02 0.80 9.26
CA PRO A 53 -13.78 1.43 10.33
C PRO A 53 -13.16 2.76 10.73
N ALA A 54 -13.99 3.70 11.17
CA ALA A 54 -13.51 4.99 11.64
C ALA A 54 -12.58 4.81 12.83
N VAL A 55 -11.59 5.71 12.93
CA VAL A 55 -10.73 5.79 14.09
C VAL A 55 -11.59 6.25 15.27
N LYS A 56 -11.27 5.75 16.47
CA LYS A 56 -12.01 6.11 17.69
C LYS A 56 -12.09 7.62 17.84
N GLY A 57 -13.29 8.13 18.04
CA GLY A 57 -13.53 9.55 18.17
C GLY A 57 -13.86 10.27 16.89
N THR A 58 -13.82 9.60 15.75
CA THR A 58 -14.23 10.16 14.46
C THR A 58 -15.54 9.56 14.01
N THR A 59 -16.21 10.23 13.06
CA THR A 59 -17.45 9.74 12.46
C THR A 59 -17.15 9.21 11.06
N GLY A 60 -17.92 8.19 10.64
CA GLY A 60 -17.76 7.61 9.31
C GLY A 60 -16.61 6.61 9.22
N ARG A 61 -16.32 6.20 8.01
CA ARG A 61 -15.26 5.21 7.71
C ARG A 61 -14.18 5.85 6.89
N GLU A 62 -12.99 5.28 6.99
CA GLU A 62 -11.84 5.74 6.23
C GLU A 62 -11.73 4.97 4.92
N ASP A 63 -11.35 5.66 3.83
CA ASP A 63 -11.14 5.03 2.54
C ASP A 63 -9.89 4.15 2.55
N ALA A 64 -9.90 3.12 1.72
CA ALA A 64 -8.71 2.31 1.41
C ALA A 64 -8.16 2.73 0.07
N LEU A 65 -6.86 2.98 0.02
CA LEU A 65 -6.14 3.27 -1.21
C LEU A 65 -5.53 1.98 -1.73
N LEU A 66 -5.83 1.66 -2.98
CA LEU A 66 -5.30 0.47 -3.64
C LEU A 66 -4.07 0.85 -4.45
N MET A 67 -2.96 0.18 -4.19
CA MET A 67 -1.69 0.48 -4.84
C MET A 67 -1.08 -0.79 -5.42
N SER A 68 -0.32 -0.64 -6.49
CA SER A 68 0.37 -1.77 -7.11
C SER A 68 1.74 -1.39 -7.62
N LEU A 69 2.60 -2.40 -7.70
CA LEU A 69 3.94 -2.29 -8.26
C LEU A 69 4.08 -3.37 -9.33
N PRO A 70 4.25 -2.99 -10.60
CA PRO A 70 4.56 -3.97 -11.66
C PRO A 70 5.95 -4.57 -11.42
N LEU A 71 6.05 -5.88 -11.53
CA LEU A 71 7.31 -6.61 -11.32
C LEU A 71 7.89 -7.18 -12.60
N ALA A 72 7.09 -7.29 -13.63
CA ALA A 72 7.51 -7.83 -14.92
C ALA A 72 7.57 -6.74 -15.98
#